data_170e45110425a62b875a69caf22bb6bd
#
_entry.id   170e45110425a62b875a69caf22bb6bd
#
_cell.length_a   1.000
_cell.length_b   1.000
_cell.length_c   1.000
_cell.angle_alpha   90.00
_cell.angle_beta   90.00
_cell.angle_gamma   90.00
#
_symmetry.space_group_name_H-M   'P 1'
#
loop_
_entity.id
_entity.type
_entity.pdbx_description
1 polymer ?
#
loop_
_entity_poly.entity_id
_entity_poly.type
_entity_poly.pdbx_seq_one_letter_code
_entity_poly.pdbx_strand_id
1 'polypeptide(L)'
;MKKILFFLALILMAGSISAQRMVQGVLRSDLPAEKQKTALRSARSNQTFSFDSIDFWVGDGENRAAIVLTWHDTNKIVPDNMVWGYRWSADADTISGLVLFQEVMKADPRLIGLIQYTGSMGYTINGIGYGNGGRSTVAVSFDYEGSKGHGNSYPDNAVTLASAAITNGNNTGIIDHPFNANTMGGRPVYDYDYWTAPVASSTHWFAGWYQGYWSYFVRDSYDSDFSYSGYGASSRRVQNGTWDAWSWNSFMGTTEGTDPGDNLVAATPMVWMNKKSITLNIGKSETLQAFADENYTSVDEPTWISKNENVAKVNAQGVVSAIGVGTTEIKLVSDDELFNAYCTVTVTASALQVSEYSSTVSYSDNTLRAKDLAGYTGYITNTAGSVVSSYAITSSDDVKTLSLNKGVYGFTAVKGAEKVSVKFVVK
;
A
#
# COMPACT_ATOMS: atom_id res chain seq x y z
N MET A 1 -53.01 20.29 13.28
CA MET A 1 -51.63 19.87 13.54
C MET A 1 -51.13 19.11 12.31
N LYS A 2 -50.52 19.82 11.37
CA LYS A 2 -50.05 19.26 10.09
C LYS A 2 -48.54 18.99 10.23
N LYS A 3 -48.14 17.72 10.14
CA LYS A 3 -46.73 17.31 10.00
C LYS A 3 -46.36 17.49 8.52
N ILE A 4 -45.46 18.42 8.25
CA ILE A 4 -44.89 18.63 6.94
C ILE A 4 -43.77 17.61 6.79
N LEU A 5 -43.94 16.67 5.86
CA LEU A 5 -42.90 15.76 5.37
C LEU A 5 -42.04 16.53 4.35
N PHE A 6 -40.83 16.87 4.70
CA PHE A 6 -39.83 17.32 3.74
C PHE A 6 -39.24 16.09 3.03
N PHE A 7 -39.66 15.84 1.80
CA PHE A 7 -38.93 14.97 0.88
C PHE A 7 -37.77 15.78 0.29
N LEU A 8 -36.58 15.51 0.77
CA LEU A 8 -35.35 15.98 0.13
C LEU A 8 -35.06 15.07 -1.05
N ALA A 9 -35.34 15.51 -2.28
CA ALA A 9 -34.91 14.85 -3.49
C ALA A 9 -33.39 14.97 -3.59
N LEU A 10 -32.67 13.89 -3.27
CA LEU A 10 -31.25 13.76 -3.48
C LEU A 10 -31.01 13.51 -4.96
N ILE A 11 -30.51 14.50 -5.69
CA ILE A 11 -30.03 14.36 -7.06
C ILE A 11 -28.85 13.39 -7.00
N LEU A 12 -29.04 12.18 -7.51
CA LEU A 12 -27.97 11.23 -7.80
C LEU A 12 -27.10 11.82 -8.90
N MET A 13 -26.03 12.47 -8.55
CA MET A 13 -24.86 12.50 -9.42
C MET A 13 -24.22 11.11 -9.29
N ALA A 14 -24.33 10.30 -10.32
CA ALA A 14 -23.70 8.99 -10.43
C ALA A 14 -22.20 9.17 -10.66
N GLY A 15 -21.47 9.54 -9.62
CA GLY A 15 -20.07 9.20 -9.49
C GLY A 15 -20.03 7.86 -8.76
N SER A 16 -19.47 6.83 -9.36
CA SER A 16 -19.23 5.56 -8.71
C SER A 16 -18.23 5.77 -7.57
N ILE A 17 -18.76 6.14 -6.41
CA ILE A 17 -18.03 6.12 -5.16
C ILE A 17 -18.07 4.65 -4.73
N SER A 18 -16.92 3.95 -4.75
CA SER A 18 -16.80 2.68 -4.08
C SER A 18 -17.26 2.88 -2.64
N ALA A 19 -18.37 2.25 -2.26
CA ALA A 19 -18.85 2.39 -0.91
C ALA A 19 -17.90 1.61 0.00
N GLN A 20 -17.47 2.26 1.07
CA GLN A 20 -16.53 1.71 2.03
C GLN A 20 -17.31 0.99 3.14
N ARG A 21 -17.00 -0.26 3.38
CA ARG A 21 -17.52 -1.02 4.51
C ARG A 21 -16.52 -0.94 5.66
N MET A 22 -16.98 -0.60 6.86
CA MET A 22 -16.16 -0.65 8.06
C MET A 22 -16.14 -2.07 8.65
N VAL A 23 -14.96 -2.53 8.99
CA VAL A 23 -14.71 -3.77 9.71
C VAL A 23 -14.58 -3.41 11.20
N GLN A 24 -15.28 -4.11 12.08
CA GLN A 24 -15.34 -3.87 13.54
C GLN A 24 -16.29 -2.73 14.02
N GLY A 25 -17.52 -2.72 13.56
CA GLY A 25 -18.64 -2.09 14.31
C GLY A 25 -18.65 -0.57 14.43
N VAL A 26 -17.78 0.17 13.70
CA VAL A 26 -17.87 1.64 13.64
C VAL A 26 -18.76 2.03 12.47
N LEU A 27 -19.78 2.83 12.71
CA LEU A 27 -20.72 3.24 11.67
C LEU A 27 -20.07 4.24 10.70
N ARG A 28 -20.40 4.13 9.41
CA ARG A 28 -19.92 5.02 8.33
C ARG A 28 -20.22 6.51 8.62
N SER A 29 -21.30 6.80 9.31
CA SER A 29 -21.69 8.16 9.74
C SER A 29 -20.68 8.83 10.65
N ASP A 30 -19.84 8.05 11.33
CA ASP A 30 -18.89 8.55 12.33
C ASP A 30 -17.53 8.90 11.73
N LEU A 31 -17.35 8.72 10.41
CA LEU A 31 -16.12 9.08 9.70
C LEU A 31 -16.12 10.59 9.37
N PRO A 32 -15.00 11.30 9.60
CA PRO A 32 -14.84 12.67 9.14
C PRO A 32 -15.09 12.80 7.64
N ALA A 33 -15.80 13.85 7.21
CA ALA A 33 -16.19 14.09 5.81
C ALA A 33 -14.99 14.09 4.83
N GLU A 34 -13.81 14.43 5.30
CA GLU A 34 -12.54 14.36 4.53
C GLU A 34 -12.14 12.93 4.16
N LYS A 35 -12.47 11.94 4.99
CA LYS A 35 -12.19 10.52 4.72
C LYS A 35 -13.22 9.88 3.79
N GLN A 36 -14.43 10.43 3.72
CA GLN A 36 -15.43 10.00 2.76
C GLN A 36 -15.08 10.43 1.31
N LYS A 37 -14.22 11.42 1.14
CA LYS A 37 -13.76 11.94 -0.16
C LYS A 37 -12.49 11.25 -0.69
N THR A 38 -11.93 10.29 0.02
CA THR A 38 -10.63 9.69 -0.35
C THR A 38 -10.73 8.72 -1.53
N ALA A 39 -11.92 8.41 -2.03
CA ALA A 39 -12.10 7.64 -3.26
C ALA A 39 -11.77 8.41 -4.56
N LEU A 40 -11.68 9.73 -4.47
CA LEU A 40 -11.24 10.60 -5.58
C LEU A 40 -10.07 11.43 -5.06
N ARG A 41 -8.92 10.83 -4.85
CA ARG A 41 -7.68 11.60 -4.78
C ARG A 41 -7.41 12.12 -6.18
N SER A 42 -7.95 13.31 -6.47
CA SER A 42 -7.42 14.16 -7.51
C SER A 42 -5.90 14.16 -7.40
N ALA A 43 -5.23 13.99 -8.55
CA ALA A 43 -3.80 14.13 -8.71
C ALA A 43 -3.25 15.15 -7.71
N ARG A 44 -2.38 14.72 -6.81
CA ARG A 44 -1.64 15.62 -5.93
C ARG A 44 -0.68 16.38 -6.83
N SER A 45 -1.12 17.53 -7.34
CA SER A 45 -0.24 18.43 -8.06
C SER A 45 0.95 18.76 -7.14
N ASN A 46 2.16 18.42 -7.58
CA ASN A 46 3.46 18.70 -6.97
C ASN A 46 3.96 17.77 -5.83
N GLN A 47 3.35 16.63 -5.57
CA GLN A 47 4.00 15.64 -4.71
C GLN A 47 4.50 14.49 -5.58
N THR A 48 5.82 14.28 -5.59
CA THR A 48 6.47 13.16 -6.27
C THR A 48 5.86 11.84 -5.82
N PHE A 49 5.27 11.05 -6.73
CA PHE A 49 4.67 9.76 -6.39
C PHE A 49 5.76 8.75 -6.03
N SER A 50 5.73 8.19 -4.83
CA SER A 50 6.73 7.26 -4.32
C SER A 50 6.10 5.95 -3.83
N PHE A 51 6.89 5.00 -3.36
CA PHE A 51 6.38 3.79 -2.72
C PHE A 51 5.42 4.09 -1.55
N ASP A 52 5.66 5.17 -0.81
CA ASP A 52 4.78 5.57 0.31
C ASP A 52 3.42 6.11 -0.17
N SER A 53 3.31 6.44 -1.46
CA SER A 53 2.05 6.85 -2.10
C SER A 53 1.19 5.66 -2.51
N ILE A 54 1.76 4.46 -2.58
CA ILE A 54 1.04 3.25 -2.97
C ILE A 54 0.13 2.82 -1.82
N ASP A 55 -1.14 2.59 -2.15
CA ASP A 55 -2.17 2.17 -1.21
C ASP A 55 -2.43 0.66 -1.26
N PHE A 56 -2.38 0.05 -2.45
CA PHE A 56 -2.65 -1.37 -2.65
C PHE A 56 -1.35 -2.15 -2.79
N TRP A 57 -1.05 -2.96 -1.78
CA TRP A 57 0.10 -3.85 -1.74
C TRP A 57 -0.34 -5.31 -1.82
N VAL A 58 0.24 -6.04 -2.75
CA VAL A 58 0.07 -7.48 -2.96
C VAL A 58 1.29 -8.22 -2.40
N GLY A 59 1.08 -9.42 -1.88
CA GLY A 59 2.15 -10.22 -1.28
C GLY A 59 2.65 -9.71 0.07
N ASP A 60 3.73 -10.28 0.58
CA ASP A 60 4.35 -9.95 1.85
C ASP A 60 5.87 -10.12 1.79
N GLY A 61 6.60 -9.30 2.52
CA GLY A 61 8.06 -9.35 2.62
C GLY A 61 8.70 -7.97 2.68
N GLU A 62 10.03 -7.99 2.74
CA GLU A 62 10.87 -6.79 2.87
C GLU A 62 11.15 -6.15 1.52
N ASN A 63 11.23 -6.95 0.46
CA ASN A 63 11.42 -6.44 -0.90
C ASN A 63 10.13 -5.82 -1.42
N ARG A 64 10.28 -4.75 -2.20
CA ARG A 64 9.17 -3.99 -2.78
C ARG A 64 9.43 -3.65 -4.23
N ALA A 65 8.43 -3.82 -5.07
CA ALA A 65 8.39 -3.30 -6.42
C ALA A 65 7.02 -2.66 -6.71
N ALA A 66 6.92 -1.86 -7.74
CA ALA A 66 5.67 -1.29 -8.19
C ALA A 66 5.35 -1.74 -9.61
N ILE A 67 4.06 -1.85 -9.91
CA ILE A 67 3.53 -2.02 -11.27
C ILE A 67 2.65 -0.82 -11.61
N VAL A 68 2.85 -0.27 -12.80
CA VAL A 68 2.07 0.82 -13.37
C VAL A 68 1.31 0.30 -14.58
N LEU A 69 0.03 0.58 -14.65
CA LEU A 69 -0.82 0.27 -15.81
C LEU A 69 -1.38 1.57 -16.36
N THR A 70 -1.08 1.84 -17.65
CA THR A 70 -1.52 3.05 -18.36
C THR A 70 -2.32 2.67 -19.58
N TRP A 71 -3.60 3.04 -19.63
CA TRP A 71 -4.47 2.73 -20.77
C TRP A 71 -4.49 3.83 -21.83
N HIS A 72 -4.09 5.07 -21.52
CA HIS A 72 -4.26 6.24 -22.38
C HIS A 72 -5.72 6.46 -22.82
N ASP A 73 -6.66 6.16 -21.93
CA ASP A 73 -8.11 6.27 -22.12
C ASP A 73 -8.72 7.28 -21.15
N THR A 74 -8.38 8.55 -21.37
CA THR A 74 -8.67 9.67 -20.45
C THR A 74 -10.15 10.05 -20.35
N ASN A 75 -11.02 9.49 -21.19
CA ASN A 75 -12.45 9.78 -21.22
C ASN A 75 -13.28 8.90 -20.27
N LYS A 76 -12.61 8.24 -19.33
CA LYS A 76 -13.24 7.34 -18.35
C LYS A 76 -13.37 8.01 -16.98
N ILE A 77 -14.30 7.53 -16.18
CA ILE A 77 -14.43 7.92 -14.78
C ILE A 77 -13.43 7.20 -13.85
N VAL A 78 -12.86 6.09 -14.32
CA VAL A 78 -11.79 5.36 -13.65
C VAL A 78 -10.43 5.95 -14.02
N PRO A 79 -9.44 5.94 -13.11
CA PRO A 79 -8.14 6.51 -13.40
C PRO A 79 -7.43 5.78 -14.54
N ASP A 80 -6.73 6.55 -15.37
CA ASP A 80 -6.02 6.06 -16.56
C ASP A 80 -4.64 5.47 -16.24
N ASN A 81 -3.94 6.04 -15.26
CA ASN A 81 -2.60 5.63 -14.82
C ASN A 81 -2.67 5.11 -13.39
N MET A 82 -2.71 3.80 -13.21
CA MET A 82 -2.88 3.20 -11.89
C MET A 82 -1.63 2.46 -11.43
N VAL A 83 -1.39 2.47 -10.11
CA VAL A 83 -0.19 1.88 -9.49
C VAL A 83 -0.59 0.92 -8.38
N TRP A 84 0.00 -0.28 -8.41
CA TRP A 84 -0.03 -1.28 -7.34
C TRP A 84 1.39 -1.54 -6.84
N GLY A 85 1.53 -1.95 -5.61
CA GLY A 85 2.76 -2.44 -5.03
C GLY A 85 2.77 -3.96 -4.93
N TYR A 86 3.96 -4.54 -5.01
CA TYR A 86 4.18 -5.95 -4.75
C TYR A 86 5.30 -6.14 -3.73
N ARG A 87 5.11 -7.07 -2.79
CA ARG A 87 6.09 -7.42 -1.75
C ARG A 87 6.44 -8.89 -1.83
N TRP A 88 7.71 -9.21 -1.57
CA TRP A 88 8.17 -10.60 -1.46
C TRP A 88 9.33 -10.72 -0.46
N SER A 89 9.52 -11.93 0.07
CA SER A 89 10.60 -12.21 1.03
C SER A 89 11.97 -11.98 0.41
N ALA A 90 12.91 -11.48 1.20
CA ALA A 90 14.31 -11.34 0.80
C ALA A 90 15.00 -12.69 0.52
N ASP A 91 14.50 -13.76 1.14
CA ASP A 91 15.01 -15.14 0.96
C ASP A 91 14.40 -15.84 -0.27
N ALA A 92 13.39 -15.25 -0.91
CA ALA A 92 12.78 -15.81 -2.11
C ALA A 92 13.69 -15.63 -3.33
N ASP A 93 13.58 -16.57 -4.27
CA ASP A 93 14.21 -16.43 -5.58
C ASP A 93 13.78 -15.12 -6.26
N THR A 94 14.63 -14.64 -7.18
CA THR A 94 14.33 -13.45 -7.97
C THR A 94 13.02 -13.64 -8.73
N ILE A 95 12.04 -12.76 -8.49
CA ILE A 95 10.77 -12.77 -9.22
C ILE A 95 10.96 -12.18 -10.63
N SER A 96 10.16 -12.66 -11.60
CA SER A 96 10.11 -12.05 -12.93
C SER A 96 9.05 -10.95 -13.02
N GLY A 97 9.16 -10.08 -14.03
CA GLY A 97 8.10 -9.12 -14.34
C GLY A 97 6.76 -9.80 -14.65
N LEU A 98 6.78 -11.01 -15.22
CA LEU A 98 5.58 -11.80 -15.44
C LEU A 98 4.92 -12.22 -14.11
N VAL A 99 5.70 -12.67 -13.13
CA VAL A 99 5.18 -13.02 -11.80
C VAL A 99 4.58 -11.79 -11.14
N LEU A 100 5.28 -10.65 -11.15
CA LEU A 100 4.76 -9.38 -10.64
C LEU A 100 3.41 -9.04 -11.28
N PHE A 101 3.30 -9.12 -12.61
CA PHE A 101 2.07 -8.88 -13.35
C PHE A 101 0.96 -9.84 -12.91
N GLN A 102 1.24 -11.15 -12.96
CA GLN A 102 0.23 -12.17 -12.66
C GLN A 102 -0.30 -12.07 -11.22
N GLU A 103 0.57 -11.86 -10.24
CA GLU A 103 0.16 -11.79 -8.84
C GLU A 103 -0.72 -10.55 -8.58
N VAL A 104 -0.41 -9.41 -9.21
CA VAL A 104 -1.26 -8.22 -9.11
C VAL A 104 -2.61 -8.41 -9.81
N MET A 105 -2.62 -9.02 -11.03
CA MET A 105 -3.88 -9.34 -11.72
C MET A 105 -4.77 -10.29 -10.93
N LYS A 106 -4.18 -11.27 -10.26
CA LYS A 106 -4.92 -12.22 -9.42
C LYS A 106 -5.48 -11.56 -8.16
N ALA A 107 -4.68 -10.73 -7.52
CA ALA A 107 -5.02 -10.14 -6.23
C ALA A 107 -6.10 -9.06 -6.34
N ASP A 108 -6.07 -8.18 -7.36
CA ASP A 108 -7.12 -7.17 -7.52
C ASP A 108 -8.31 -7.74 -8.29
N PRO A 109 -9.50 -7.92 -7.64
CA PRO A 109 -10.68 -8.48 -8.28
C PRO A 109 -11.28 -7.58 -9.37
N ARG A 110 -10.71 -6.42 -9.64
CA ARG A 110 -11.10 -5.50 -10.71
C ARG A 110 -10.20 -5.62 -11.94
N LEU A 111 -9.02 -6.25 -11.82
CA LEU A 111 -8.06 -6.43 -12.90
C LEU A 111 -8.28 -7.74 -13.65
N ILE A 112 -8.07 -7.71 -14.96
CA ILE A 112 -8.04 -8.89 -15.81
C ILE A 112 -6.96 -8.73 -16.87
N GLY A 113 -6.07 -9.72 -16.99
CA GLY A 113 -5.00 -9.75 -17.97
C GLY A 113 -5.19 -10.86 -18.99
N LEU A 114 -5.00 -10.56 -20.28
CA LEU A 114 -4.91 -11.53 -21.36
C LEU A 114 -3.44 -11.82 -21.65
N ILE A 115 -3.02 -13.05 -21.45
CA ILE A 115 -1.64 -13.49 -21.69
C ILE A 115 -1.60 -14.65 -22.67
N GLN A 116 -0.47 -14.86 -23.33
CA GLN A 116 -0.22 -16.03 -24.17
C GLN A 116 1.21 -16.50 -24.08
N TYR A 117 1.40 -17.81 -24.01
CA TYR A 117 2.72 -18.41 -24.15
C TYR A 117 3.14 -18.45 -25.62
N THR A 118 4.28 -17.81 -25.95
CA THR A 118 4.79 -17.66 -27.32
C THR A 118 6.09 -18.43 -27.59
N GLY A 119 6.34 -19.48 -26.83
CA GLY A 119 7.53 -20.31 -26.99
C GLY A 119 8.82 -19.65 -26.47
N SER A 120 9.81 -19.42 -27.32
CA SER A 120 11.12 -18.92 -26.90
C SER A 120 11.12 -17.52 -26.26
N MET A 121 10.10 -16.72 -26.52
CA MET A 121 9.95 -15.38 -25.88
C MET A 121 9.23 -15.45 -24.53
N GLY A 122 8.74 -16.62 -24.13
CA GLY A 122 7.93 -16.79 -22.92
C GLY A 122 6.51 -16.27 -23.10
N TYR A 123 5.92 -15.69 -22.04
CA TYR A 123 4.58 -15.10 -22.09
C TYR A 123 4.62 -13.67 -22.60
N THR A 124 3.66 -13.34 -23.46
CA THR A 124 3.33 -11.97 -23.87
C THR A 124 2.07 -11.51 -23.14
N ILE A 125 2.03 -10.22 -22.82
CA ILE A 125 0.85 -9.55 -22.25
C ILE A 125 0.13 -8.86 -23.41
N ASN A 126 -1.05 -9.35 -23.74
CA ASN A 126 -1.76 -8.97 -24.96
C ASN A 126 -3.02 -8.14 -24.71
N GLY A 127 -3.53 -8.19 -23.47
CA GLY A 127 -4.67 -7.38 -23.07
C GLY A 127 -4.68 -7.12 -21.58
N ILE A 128 -5.11 -5.92 -21.19
CA ILE A 128 -5.31 -5.54 -19.79
C ILE A 128 -6.62 -4.79 -19.65
N GLY A 129 -7.42 -5.20 -18.68
CA GLY A 129 -8.66 -4.56 -18.30
C GLY A 129 -8.75 -4.21 -16.83
N TYR A 130 -9.54 -3.20 -16.55
CA TYR A 130 -9.92 -2.80 -15.19
C TYR A 130 -11.40 -2.46 -15.18
N GLY A 131 -12.16 -3.02 -14.24
CA GLY A 131 -13.57 -2.74 -14.06
C GLY A 131 -13.88 -2.36 -12.61
N ASN A 132 -14.42 -1.17 -12.38
CA ASN A 132 -14.66 -0.65 -11.03
C ASN A 132 -15.65 -1.52 -10.21
N GLY A 133 -16.53 -2.27 -10.88
CA GLY A 133 -17.45 -3.23 -10.27
C GLY A 133 -16.97 -4.68 -10.32
N GLY A 134 -15.68 -4.91 -10.49
CA GLY A 134 -15.08 -6.24 -10.61
C GLY A 134 -14.79 -6.67 -12.05
N ARG A 135 -14.02 -7.75 -12.24
CA ARG A 135 -13.57 -8.29 -13.55
C ARG A 135 -14.70 -8.54 -14.52
N SER A 136 -15.83 -9.07 -14.02
CA SER A 136 -16.99 -9.36 -14.85
C SER A 136 -17.60 -8.12 -15.50
N THR A 137 -17.37 -6.92 -14.95
CA THR A 137 -17.88 -5.67 -15.55
C THR A 137 -17.11 -5.25 -16.79
N VAL A 138 -15.90 -5.77 -17.00
CA VAL A 138 -15.16 -5.60 -18.25
C VAL A 138 -15.84 -6.35 -19.38
N ALA A 139 -16.50 -7.47 -19.08
CA ALA A 139 -17.28 -8.29 -20.02
C ALA A 139 -16.50 -8.67 -21.30
N VAL A 140 -15.28 -9.19 -21.11
CA VAL A 140 -14.41 -9.61 -22.22
C VAL A 140 -15.09 -10.69 -23.05
N SER A 141 -14.95 -10.59 -24.37
CA SER A 141 -15.43 -11.57 -25.33
C SER A 141 -14.42 -11.79 -26.45
N PHE A 142 -14.55 -12.91 -27.17
CA PHE A 142 -13.76 -13.22 -28.34
C PHE A 142 -14.63 -13.20 -29.60
N ASP A 143 -14.31 -12.28 -30.51
CA ASP A 143 -14.98 -12.18 -31.82
C ASP A 143 -14.37 -13.19 -32.81
N TYR A 144 -14.89 -14.41 -32.76
CA TYR A 144 -14.44 -15.50 -33.61
C TYR A 144 -14.66 -15.25 -35.11
N GLU A 145 -15.82 -14.73 -35.47
CA GLU A 145 -16.17 -14.53 -36.88
C GLU A 145 -15.36 -13.36 -37.49
N GLY A 146 -15.18 -12.27 -36.74
CA GLY A 146 -14.32 -11.18 -37.16
C GLY A 146 -12.88 -11.64 -37.37
N SER A 147 -12.32 -12.36 -36.40
CA SER A 147 -10.97 -12.90 -36.47
C SER A 147 -10.75 -13.87 -37.62
N LYS A 148 -11.72 -14.77 -37.85
CA LYS A 148 -11.72 -15.72 -38.97
C LYS A 148 -11.81 -15.00 -40.32
N GLY A 149 -12.59 -13.92 -40.40
CA GLY A 149 -12.70 -13.07 -41.60
C GLY A 149 -11.37 -12.45 -42.03
N HIS A 150 -10.42 -12.29 -41.12
CA HIS A 150 -9.04 -11.82 -41.38
C HIS A 150 -8.06 -12.95 -41.73
N GLY A 151 -8.55 -14.15 -42.02
CA GLY A 151 -7.73 -15.27 -42.47
C GLY A 151 -7.11 -16.09 -41.34
N ASN A 152 -7.50 -15.85 -40.09
CA ASN A 152 -7.08 -16.69 -38.97
C ASN A 152 -7.75 -18.07 -39.04
N SER A 153 -7.01 -19.10 -38.67
CA SER A 153 -7.48 -20.49 -38.61
C SER A 153 -7.56 -20.95 -37.17
N TYR A 154 -8.66 -21.55 -36.80
CA TYR A 154 -8.94 -22.00 -35.43
C TYR A 154 -9.46 -23.44 -35.43
N PRO A 155 -9.28 -24.19 -34.33
CA PRO A 155 -9.95 -25.46 -34.15
C PRO A 155 -11.49 -25.27 -34.07
N ASP A 156 -12.28 -26.31 -34.42
CA ASP A 156 -13.72 -26.25 -34.42
C ASP A 156 -14.36 -25.84 -33.07
N ASN A 157 -13.65 -26.08 -31.98
CA ASN A 157 -14.09 -25.73 -30.64
C ASN A 157 -13.51 -24.40 -30.10
N ALA A 158 -12.96 -23.55 -30.99
CA ALA A 158 -12.27 -22.30 -30.58
C ALA A 158 -13.12 -21.39 -29.66
N VAL A 159 -14.40 -21.21 -30.00
CA VAL A 159 -15.35 -20.41 -29.20
C VAL A 159 -15.53 -20.99 -27.81
N THR A 160 -15.62 -22.31 -27.68
CA THR A 160 -15.75 -22.99 -26.40
C THR A 160 -14.49 -22.82 -25.55
N LEU A 161 -13.31 -22.94 -26.15
CA LEU A 161 -12.02 -22.73 -25.47
C LEU A 161 -11.86 -21.29 -25.02
N ALA A 162 -12.18 -20.31 -25.85
CA ALA A 162 -12.13 -18.90 -25.50
C ALA A 162 -13.10 -18.56 -24.36
N SER A 163 -14.34 -19.07 -24.42
CA SER A 163 -15.33 -18.87 -23.36
C SER A 163 -14.88 -19.47 -22.02
N ALA A 164 -14.27 -20.65 -22.04
CA ALA A 164 -13.71 -21.28 -20.85
C ALA A 164 -12.54 -20.46 -20.27
N ALA A 165 -11.65 -19.95 -21.12
CA ALA A 165 -10.54 -19.10 -20.70
C ALA A 165 -11.03 -17.78 -20.09
N ILE A 166 -12.06 -17.14 -20.68
CA ILE A 166 -12.68 -15.92 -20.14
C ILE A 166 -13.33 -16.19 -18.78
N THR A 167 -14.08 -17.30 -18.66
CA THR A 167 -14.70 -17.71 -17.39
C THR A 167 -13.64 -17.91 -16.30
N ASN A 168 -12.55 -18.61 -16.63
CA ASN A 168 -11.43 -18.77 -15.73
C ASN A 168 -10.77 -17.42 -15.38
N GLY A 169 -10.60 -16.54 -16.37
CA GLY A 169 -10.03 -15.20 -16.19
C GLY A 169 -10.88 -14.33 -15.25
N ASN A 170 -12.18 -14.37 -15.36
CA ASN A 170 -13.08 -13.67 -14.43
C ASN A 170 -12.88 -14.14 -12.97
N ASN A 171 -12.58 -15.42 -12.78
CA ASN A 171 -12.32 -15.97 -11.45
C ASN A 171 -10.90 -15.70 -10.95
N THR A 172 -9.90 -15.76 -11.82
CA THR A 172 -8.48 -15.76 -11.45
C THR A 172 -7.73 -14.46 -11.74
N GLY A 173 -8.28 -13.56 -12.55
CA GLY A 173 -7.62 -12.36 -13.06
C GLY A 173 -6.76 -12.60 -14.30
N ILE A 174 -6.60 -13.86 -14.76
CA ILE A 174 -5.77 -14.20 -15.92
C ILE A 174 -6.57 -15.00 -16.94
N ILE A 175 -6.72 -14.42 -18.13
CA ILE A 175 -7.15 -15.14 -19.33
C ILE A 175 -5.87 -15.66 -19.98
N ASP A 176 -5.60 -16.96 -19.84
CA ASP A 176 -4.51 -17.60 -20.58
C ASP A 176 -5.07 -18.00 -21.96
N HIS A 177 -4.55 -17.33 -22.99
CA HIS A 177 -5.04 -17.50 -24.34
C HIS A 177 -4.87 -18.96 -24.78
N PRO A 178 -5.99 -19.65 -25.13
CA PRO A 178 -5.98 -21.10 -25.36
C PRO A 178 -5.30 -21.52 -26.66
N PHE A 179 -4.94 -20.57 -27.52
CA PHE A 179 -4.38 -20.83 -28.84
C PHE A 179 -2.85 -20.63 -28.80
N ASN A 180 -2.12 -21.71 -29.09
CA ASN A 180 -0.68 -21.67 -29.19
C ASN A 180 -0.27 -21.40 -30.64
N ALA A 181 0.54 -20.38 -30.87
CA ALA A 181 1.08 -20.03 -32.19
C ALA A 181 1.79 -21.22 -32.89
N ASN A 182 2.41 -22.14 -32.14
CA ASN A 182 3.09 -23.30 -32.67
C ASN A 182 2.15 -24.41 -33.18
N THR A 183 0.87 -24.38 -32.83
CA THR A 183 -0.11 -25.40 -33.25
C THR A 183 -0.89 -25.00 -34.50
N MET A 184 -0.75 -23.79 -34.98
CA MET A 184 -1.54 -23.20 -36.07
C MET A 184 -0.70 -23.07 -37.36
N GLY A 185 -0.05 -24.14 -37.80
CA GLY A 185 0.65 -24.16 -39.09
C GLY A 185 1.84 -23.22 -39.22
N GLY A 186 2.49 -22.88 -38.13
CA GLY A 186 3.72 -22.07 -38.08
C GLY A 186 3.53 -20.57 -38.34
N ARG A 187 2.31 -20.07 -38.38
CA ARG A 187 2.03 -18.64 -38.39
C ARG A 187 1.58 -18.18 -37.01
N PRO A 188 2.18 -17.15 -36.44
CA PRO A 188 1.64 -16.55 -35.24
C PRO A 188 0.23 -16.06 -35.56
N VAL A 189 -0.75 -16.56 -34.82
CA VAL A 189 -2.13 -16.07 -34.93
C VAL A 189 -2.22 -14.90 -33.96
N TYR A 190 -2.05 -13.72 -34.49
CA TYR A 190 -2.21 -12.47 -33.75
C TYR A 190 -3.67 -12.06 -33.78
N ASP A 191 -4.50 -12.75 -33.00
CA ASP A 191 -5.92 -12.53 -32.91
C ASP A 191 -6.35 -11.68 -31.71
N TYR A 192 -5.40 -11.07 -31.03
CA TYR A 192 -5.65 -10.31 -29.80
C TYR A 192 -6.54 -9.09 -30.03
N ASP A 193 -6.55 -8.51 -31.21
CA ASP A 193 -7.44 -7.42 -31.61
C ASP A 193 -8.93 -7.83 -31.62
N TYR A 194 -9.21 -9.11 -31.59
CA TYR A 194 -10.57 -9.68 -31.54
C TYR A 194 -11.02 -10.10 -30.13
N TRP A 195 -10.17 -9.89 -29.14
CA TRP A 195 -10.56 -9.98 -27.74
C TRP A 195 -11.06 -8.60 -27.29
N THR A 196 -12.36 -8.44 -27.26
CA THR A 196 -13.02 -7.15 -27.10
C THR A 196 -13.83 -7.07 -25.82
N ALA A 197 -14.13 -5.86 -25.39
CA ALA A 197 -15.08 -5.60 -24.31
C ALA A 197 -15.98 -4.41 -24.68
N PRO A 198 -17.21 -4.33 -24.16
CA PRO A 198 -18.05 -3.16 -24.33
C PRO A 198 -17.39 -1.90 -23.77
N VAL A 199 -17.56 -0.80 -24.48
CA VAL A 199 -17.08 0.50 -24.03
C VAL A 199 -17.98 1.02 -22.91
N ALA A 200 -17.48 1.08 -21.67
CA ALA A 200 -18.17 1.69 -20.54
C ALA A 200 -17.27 2.75 -19.89
N SER A 201 -17.86 3.76 -19.26
CA SER A 201 -17.11 4.82 -18.58
C SER A 201 -16.39 4.32 -17.32
N SER A 202 -16.87 3.22 -16.73
CA SER A 202 -16.35 2.61 -15.51
C SER A 202 -15.33 1.49 -15.76
N THR A 203 -14.94 1.26 -17.01
CA THR A 203 -14.04 0.16 -17.37
C THR A 203 -12.99 0.60 -18.37
N HIS A 204 -11.79 0.01 -18.24
CA HIS A 204 -10.77 0.00 -19.27
C HIS A 204 -10.66 -1.41 -19.85
N TRP A 205 -10.44 -1.52 -21.13
CA TRP A 205 -10.00 -2.73 -21.82
C TRP A 205 -9.30 -2.37 -23.11
N PHE A 206 -8.04 -2.75 -23.21
CA PHE A 206 -7.35 -2.79 -24.48
C PHE A 206 -6.66 -4.13 -24.64
N ALA A 207 -6.81 -4.70 -25.82
CA ALA A 207 -6.10 -5.88 -26.27
C ALA A 207 -5.76 -5.71 -27.75
N GLY A 208 -4.62 -6.22 -28.18
CA GLY A 208 -4.28 -6.11 -29.59
C GLY A 208 -2.84 -6.45 -29.91
N TRP A 209 -2.62 -6.45 -31.23
CA TRP A 209 -1.32 -6.56 -31.86
C TRP A 209 -1.20 -5.69 -33.13
N TYR A 210 -2.30 -5.59 -33.92
CA TYR A 210 -2.32 -4.81 -35.15
C TYR A 210 -2.90 -3.40 -34.96
N GLN A 211 -3.80 -3.22 -34.00
CA GLN A 211 -4.40 -1.91 -33.67
C GLN A 211 -3.61 -1.18 -32.58
N GLY A 212 -2.83 -1.91 -31.83
CA GLY A 212 -2.00 -1.43 -30.73
C GLY A 212 -1.42 -2.59 -29.97
N TYR A 213 -0.57 -2.30 -29.01
CA TYR A 213 0.06 -3.30 -28.14
C TYR A 213 0.40 -2.73 -26.77
N TRP A 214 0.57 -3.61 -25.80
CA TRP A 214 1.04 -3.26 -24.47
C TRP A 214 2.56 -3.16 -24.45
N SER A 215 3.08 -1.95 -24.45
CA SER A 215 4.51 -1.66 -24.33
C SER A 215 4.97 -1.89 -22.91
N TYR A 216 6.11 -2.53 -22.74
CA TYR A 216 6.67 -2.84 -21.44
C TYR A 216 7.86 -1.94 -21.11
N PHE A 217 7.74 -1.17 -20.03
CA PHE A 217 8.74 -0.23 -19.53
C PHE A 217 9.23 -0.63 -18.16
N VAL A 218 10.46 -0.24 -17.85
CA VAL A 218 11.08 -0.49 -16.54
C VAL A 218 11.86 0.73 -16.08
N ARG A 219 11.96 0.91 -14.77
CA ARG A 219 12.92 1.79 -14.13
C ARG A 219 13.48 1.15 -12.86
N ASP A 220 14.76 1.38 -12.59
CA ASP A 220 15.46 0.71 -11.50
C ASP A 220 15.29 1.43 -10.15
N SER A 221 14.84 2.68 -10.16
CA SER A 221 14.49 3.46 -8.98
C SER A 221 13.40 4.48 -9.31
N TYR A 222 12.80 5.05 -8.27
CA TYR A 222 11.81 6.10 -8.46
C TYR A 222 12.37 7.33 -9.18
N ASP A 223 13.61 7.71 -8.90
CA ASP A 223 14.26 8.92 -9.45
C ASP A 223 14.77 8.74 -10.89
N SER A 224 14.68 7.53 -11.45
CA SER A 224 15.04 7.27 -12.84
C SER A 224 13.82 7.33 -13.76
N ASP A 225 14.04 7.72 -15.01
CA ASP A 225 12.99 7.70 -16.03
C ASP A 225 12.64 6.26 -16.42
N PHE A 226 11.40 6.05 -16.86
CA PHE A 226 11.02 4.80 -17.50
C PHE A 226 11.76 4.64 -18.82
N SER A 227 12.29 3.45 -19.04
CA SER A 227 12.87 3.05 -20.32
C SER A 227 12.17 1.83 -20.88
N TYR A 228 12.06 1.74 -22.20
CA TYR A 228 11.51 0.55 -22.85
C TYR A 228 12.35 -0.67 -22.47
N SER A 229 11.69 -1.74 -22.01
CA SER A 229 12.39 -2.94 -21.54
C SER A 229 13.08 -3.66 -22.70
N GLY A 230 14.36 -3.95 -22.56
CA GLY A 230 15.09 -4.82 -23.47
C GLY A 230 14.77 -6.31 -23.33
N TYR A 231 13.94 -6.68 -22.34
CA TYR A 231 13.56 -8.05 -22.04
C TYR A 231 12.04 -8.17 -21.99
N GLY A 232 11.49 -9.32 -22.41
CA GLY A 232 10.11 -9.67 -22.12
C GLY A 232 9.90 -9.87 -20.61
N ALA A 233 8.66 -9.73 -20.16
CA ALA A 233 8.31 -9.84 -18.74
C ALA A 233 8.75 -11.16 -18.10
N SER A 234 8.74 -12.27 -18.86
CA SER A 234 9.20 -13.58 -18.40
C SER A 234 10.71 -13.63 -18.06
N SER A 235 11.51 -12.78 -18.69
CA SER A 235 12.97 -12.72 -18.53
C SER A 235 13.46 -11.57 -17.67
N ARG A 236 12.62 -10.55 -17.43
CA ARG A 236 12.92 -9.44 -16.54
C ARG A 236 13.06 -9.94 -15.11
N ARG A 237 14.16 -9.59 -14.45
CA ARG A 237 14.38 -9.85 -13.03
C ARG A 237 14.02 -8.61 -12.23
N VAL A 238 12.96 -8.70 -11.47
CA VAL A 238 12.48 -7.63 -10.58
C VAL A 238 13.36 -7.58 -9.34
N GLN A 239 13.84 -6.40 -9.00
CA GLN A 239 14.67 -6.16 -7.82
C GLN A 239 13.95 -5.25 -6.83
N ASN A 240 14.42 -5.22 -5.59
CA ASN A 240 13.90 -4.31 -4.57
C ASN A 240 14.08 -2.85 -5.02
N GLY A 241 12.98 -2.11 -5.02
CA GLY A 241 12.95 -0.69 -5.41
C GLY A 241 12.65 -0.42 -6.89
N THR A 242 12.51 -1.46 -7.73
CA THR A 242 12.24 -1.28 -9.17
C THR A 242 10.75 -1.07 -9.45
N TRP A 243 10.49 -0.52 -10.63
CA TRP A 243 9.15 -0.26 -11.14
C TRP A 243 9.04 -0.85 -12.55
N ASP A 244 8.00 -1.60 -12.76
CA ASP A 244 7.64 -2.16 -14.05
C ASP A 244 6.34 -1.50 -14.53
N ALA A 245 6.20 -1.22 -15.81
CA ALA A 245 5.02 -0.54 -16.34
C ALA A 245 4.56 -1.15 -17.65
N TRP A 246 3.25 -1.29 -17.81
CA TRP A 246 2.62 -1.59 -19.09
C TRP A 246 1.81 -0.39 -19.53
N SER A 247 2.12 0.08 -20.74
CA SER A 247 1.50 1.25 -21.34
C SER A 247 0.93 0.89 -22.72
N TRP A 248 -0.35 1.18 -22.94
CA TRP A 248 -1.00 0.91 -24.21
C TRP A 248 -0.50 1.82 -25.30
N ASN A 249 0.00 1.25 -26.40
CA ASN A 249 0.47 1.98 -27.57
C ASN A 249 -0.47 1.70 -28.73
N SER A 250 -1.28 2.70 -29.13
CA SER A 250 -2.21 2.61 -30.25
C SER A 250 -1.53 2.99 -31.57
N PHE A 251 -1.67 2.14 -32.59
CA PHE A 251 -1.22 2.45 -33.96
C PHE A 251 -2.26 3.24 -34.76
N MET A 252 -3.51 3.31 -34.27
CA MET A 252 -4.65 3.90 -34.98
C MET A 252 -5.00 5.31 -34.53
N GLY A 253 -4.27 5.88 -33.59
CA GLY A 253 -4.59 7.17 -32.98
C GLY A 253 -3.44 8.17 -33.00
N THR A 254 -3.78 9.42 -32.71
CA THR A 254 -2.82 10.53 -32.56
C THR A 254 -2.14 10.55 -31.18
N THR A 255 -2.40 9.59 -30.34
CA THR A 255 -1.78 9.49 -29.01
C THR A 255 -0.42 8.82 -29.16
N GLU A 256 0.59 9.64 -29.36
CA GLU A 256 1.99 9.29 -29.18
C GLU A 256 2.30 9.14 -27.67
N GLY A 257 1.53 8.35 -26.97
CA GLY A 257 1.77 8.10 -25.56
C GLY A 257 2.40 6.72 -25.43
N THR A 258 3.70 6.62 -25.62
CA THR A 258 4.39 5.36 -25.41
C THR A 258 4.77 5.19 -23.96
N ASP A 259 5.09 6.25 -23.25
CA ASP A 259 5.58 6.22 -21.88
C ASP A 259 4.44 6.11 -20.86
N PRO A 260 4.65 5.44 -19.73
CA PRO A 260 3.74 5.52 -18.61
C PRO A 260 3.53 6.98 -18.19
N GLY A 261 2.29 7.42 -18.06
CA GLY A 261 1.97 8.82 -17.78
C GLY A 261 2.51 9.31 -16.42
N ASP A 262 2.72 10.61 -16.29
CA ASP A 262 3.24 11.24 -15.07
C ASP A 262 2.22 11.33 -13.93
N ASN A 263 0.92 11.30 -14.27
CA ASN A 263 -0.16 11.44 -13.29
C ASN A 263 -0.54 10.09 -12.70
N LEU A 264 0.35 9.52 -11.89
CA LEU A 264 0.14 8.23 -11.26
C LEU A 264 -0.91 8.31 -10.14
N VAL A 265 -1.81 7.34 -10.11
CA VAL A 265 -2.87 7.20 -9.10
C VAL A 265 -2.71 5.85 -8.41
N ALA A 266 -2.61 5.85 -7.08
CA ALA A 266 -2.61 4.59 -6.34
C ALA A 266 -3.94 3.85 -6.52
N ALA A 267 -3.87 2.56 -6.82
CA ALA A 267 -5.05 1.71 -6.80
C ALA A 267 -5.63 1.67 -5.38
N THR A 268 -6.95 1.78 -5.27
CA THR A 268 -7.63 1.69 -3.97
C THR A 268 -7.56 0.23 -3.48
N PRO A 269 -7.05 -0.05 -2.28
CA PRO A 269 -6.96 -1.41 -1.76
C PRO A 269 -8.34 -1.98 -1.42
N MET A 270 -8.45 -3.31 -1.41
CA MET A 270 -9.67 -4.00 -0.96
C MET A 270 -9.80 -3.94 0.57
N VAL A 271 -8.68 -3.92 1.28
CA VAL A 271 -8.61 -3.77 2.74
C VAL A 271 -7.55 -2.73 3.08
N TRP A 272 -7.85 -1.82 4.00
CA TRP A 272 -6.89 -0.78 4.41
C TRP A 272 -7.05 -0.39 5.88
N MET A 273 -6.08 0.33 6.40
CA MET A 273 -6.12 0.96 7.72
C MET A 273 -6.37 2.46 7.63
N ASN A 274 -6.94 3.03 8.70
CA ASN A 274 -7.15 4.48 8.81
C ASN A 274 -5.84 5.30 8.78
N LYS A 275 -4.69 4.65 9.07
CA LYS A 275 -3.37 5.29 9.09
C LYS A 275 -2.33 4.40 8.42
N LYS A 276 -1.46 5.00 7.61
CA LYS A 276 -0.29 4.34 6.99
C LYS A 276 0.95 4.42 7.87
N SER A 277 1.00 5.40 8.78
CA SER A 277 2.08 5.55 9.74
C SER A 277 1.60 6.19 11.02
N ILE A 278 2.19 5.80 12.15
CA ILE A 278 2.00 6.41 13.47
C ILE A 278 3.35 6.57 14.17
N THR A 279 3.43 7.60 15.01
CA THR A 279 4.57 7.79 15.90
C THR A 279 4.09 7.80 17.35
N LEU A 280 4.63 6.92 18.17
CA LEU A 280 4.26 6.78 19.58
C LEU A 280 5.47 6.95 20.50
N ASN A 281 5.25 7.51 21.66
CA ASN A 281 6.22 7.42 22.73
C ASN A 281 6.08 6.08 23.47
N ILE A 282 7.18 5.52 23.97
CA ILE A 282 7.15 4.29 24.80
C ILE A 282 6.05 4.39 25.85
N GLY A 283 5.29 3.30 26.01
CA GLY A 283 4.18 3.17 26.96
C GLY A 283 2.88 3.86 26.52
N LYS A 284 2.83 4.45 25.32
CA LYS A 284 1.59 4.98 24.73
C LYS A 284 0.98 3.97 23.77
N SER A 285 -0.31 4.11 23.55
CA SER A 285 -1.06 3.25 22.64
C SER A 285 -1.93 4.08 21.72
N GLU A 286 -2.21 3.55 20.53
CA GLU A 286 -3.11 4.11 19.55
C GLU A 286 -3.90 2.99 18.88
N THR A 287 -5.16 3.25 18.52
CA THR A 287 -6.01 2.29 17.84
C THR A 287 -5.99 2.53 16.34
N LEU A 288 -5.58 1.53 15.58
CA LEU A 288 -5.77 1.42 14.14
C LEU A 288 -7.15 0.84 13.86
N GLN A 289 -7.80 1.36 12.83
CA GLN A 289 -9.10 0.86 12.35
C GLN A 289 -8.92 0.21 11.00
N ALA A 290 -9.51 -0.97 10.81
CA ALA A 290 -9.55 -1.68 9.55
C ALA A 290 -10.80 -1.30 8.75
N PHE A 291 -10.65 -1.24 7.43
CA PHE A 291 -11.73 -0.96 6.47
C PHE A 291 -11.63 -1.93 5.31
N ALA A 292 -12.76 -2.19 4.67
CA ALA A 292 -12.84 -2.99 3.46
C ALA A 292 -13.71 -2.30 2.40
N ASP A 293 -13.42 -2.58 1.12
CA ASP A 293 -14.27 -2.21 -0.01
C ASP A 293 -15.61 -2.93 0.08
N GLU A 294 -16.71 -2.30 -0.33
CA GLU A 294 -18.04 -2.90 -0.27
C GLU A 294 -18.20 -4.13 -1.16
N ASN A 295 -17.38 -4.25 -2.21
CA ASN A 295 -17.37 -5.39 -3.11
C ASN A 295 -16.55 -6.56 -2.54
N TYR A 296 -15.85 -6.34 -1.42
CA TYR A 296 -15.08 -7.37 -0.74
C TYR A 296 -15.91 -7.97 0.40
N THR A 297 -16.37 -9.20 0.21
CA THR A 297 -17.36 -9.84 1.08
C THR A 297 -16.76 -10.76 2.17
N SER A 298 -15.45 -10.99 2.15
CA SER A 298 -14.77 -11.97 3.01
C SER A 298 -14.14 -11.34 4.27
N VAL A 299 -14.69 -10.23 4.81
CA VAL A 299 -14.04 -9.55 5.94
C VAL A 299 -14.94 -9.53 7.16
N ASP A 300 -14.92 -10.62 7.93
CA ASP A 300 -15.58 -10.61 9.23
C ASP A 300 -14.59 -10.36 10.39
N GLU A 301 -13.38 -10.91 10.36
CA GLU A 301 -12.38 -10.76 11.42
C GLU A 301 -10.94 -10.70 10.88
N PRO A 302 -10.42 -9.53 10.49
CA PRO A 302 -9.05 -9.43 9.97
C PRO A 302 -8.02 -9.74 11.06
N THR A 303 -6.93 -10.38 10.68
CA THR A 303 -5.82 -10.68 11.56
C THR A 303 -4.82 -9.53 11.63
N TRP A 304 -4.50 -9.11 12.86
CA TRP A 304 -3.50 -8.09 13.14
C TRP A 304 -2.17 -8.72 13.53
N ILE A 305 -1.07 -8.30 12.90
CA ILE A 305 0.27 -8.86 13.13
C ILE A 305 1.26 -7.71 13.32
N SER A 306 2.09 -7.79 14.36
CA SER A 306 3.27 -6.94 14.48
C SER A 306 4.48 -7.69 13.93
N LYS A 307 5.26 -7.06 13.03
CA LYS A 307 6.51 -7.64 12.52
C LYS A 307 7.65 -7.63 13.56
N ASN A 308 7.55 -6.78 14.60
CA ASN A 308 8.49 -6.76 15.71
C ASN A 308 7.82 -6.33 17.02
N GLU A 309 7.41 -7.30 17.80
CA GLU A 309 6.74 -7.07 19.08
C GLU A 309 7.63 -6.43 20.16
N ASN A 310 8.95 -6.43 20.01
CA ASN A 310 9.84 -5.71 20.91
C ASN A 310 9.78 -4.18 20.69
N VAL A 311 9.30 -3.74 19.53
CA VAL A 311 9.11 -2.31 19.22
C VAL A 311 7.66 -1.92 19.49
N ALA A 312 6.69 -2.64 18.93
CA ALA A 312 5.26 -2.39 19.16
C ALA A 312 4.47 -3.70 19.11
N LYS A 313 3.44 -3.81 19.95
CA LYS A 313 2.47 -4.91 19.93
C LYS A 313 1.13 -4.42 19.41
N VAL A 314 0.36 -5.31 18.81
CA VAL A 314 -1.02 -5.05 18.41
C VAL A 314 -1.93 -6.16 18.95
N ASN A 315 -3.15 -5.80 19.36
CA ASN A 315 -4.16 -6.76 19.78
C ASN A 315 -5.24 -6.96 18.69
N ALA A 316 -6.17 -7.88 18.93
CA ALA A 316 -7.26 -8.20 18.00
C ALA A 316 -8.19 -7.01 17.69
N GLN A 317 -8.22 -5.99 18.53
CA GLN A 317 -9.02 -4.76 18.33
C GLN A 317 -8.24 -3.67 17.60
N GLY A 318 -7.01 -3.96 17.10
CA GLY A 318 -6.17 -3.00 16.40
C GLY A 318 -5.47 -1.99 17.33
N VAL A 319 -5.46 -2.23 18.66
CA VAL A 319 -4.75 -1.35 19.61
C VAL A 319 -3.25 -1.62 19.53
N VAL A 320 -2.50 -0.66 19.04
CA VAL A 320 -1.04 -0.70 18.96
C VAL A 320 -0.45 -0.10 20.23
N SER A 321 0.41 -0.86 20.92
CA SER A 321 1.11 -0.45 22.14
C SER A 321 2.61 -0.34 21.89
N ALA A 322 3.19 0.82 22.19
CA ALA A 322 4.62 1.09 22.05
C ALA A 322 5.43 0.45 23.17
N ILE A 323 6.33 -0.49 22.85
CA ILE A 323 7.11 -1.29 23.79
C ILE A 323 8.56 -0.82 23.89
N GLY A 324 9.23 -0.63 22.76
CA GLY A 324 10.64 -0.25 22.72
C GLY A 324 10.93 0.71 21.57
N VAL A 325 12.01 1.52 21.70
CA VAL A 325 12.42 2.47 20.66
C VAL A 325 12.81 1.73 19.39
N GLY A 326 12.32 2.20 18.26
CA GLY A 326 12.61 1.62 16.94
C GLY A 326 11.47 1.84 15.96
N THR A 327 11.55 1.17 14.82
CA THR A 327 10.50 1.17 13.79
C THR A 327 10.10 -0.26 13.49
N THR A 328 8.79 -0.50 13.34
CA THR A 328 8.22 -1.77 12.92
C THR A 328 7.03 -1.52 12.00
N GLU A 329 6.50 -2.58 11.41
CA GLU A 329 5.21 -2.53 10.68
C GLU A 329 4.15 -3.32 11.44
N ILE A 330 2.96 -2.76 11.50
CA ILE A 330 1.73 -3.50 11.81
C ILE A 330 1.10 -3.88 10.49
N LYS A 331 0.84 -5.16 10.32
CA LYS A 331 0.20 -5.76 9.15
C LYS A 331 -1.24 -6.14 9.52
N LEU A 332 -2.18 -5.82 8.64
CA LEU A 332 -3.54 -6.31 8.65
C LEU A 332 -3.67 -7.32 7.52
N VAL A 333 -4.17 -8.51 7.81
CA VAL A 333 -4.41 -9.58 6.83
C VAL A 333 -5.89 -9.84 6.75
N SER A 334 -6.45 -9.91 5.54
CA SER A 334 -7.85 -10.32 5.32
C SER A 334 -8.07 -11.79 5.69
N ASP A 335 -9.32 -12.19 5.93
CA ASP A 335 -9.67 -13.56 6.34
C ASP A 335 -9.29 -14.62 5.30
N ASP A 336 -9.39 -14.27 4.02
CA ASP A 336 -8.98 -15.11 2.91
C ASP A 336 -7.47 -15.06 2.60
N GLU A 337 -6.71 -14.30 3.40
CA GLU A 337 -5.27 -14.07 3.26
C GLU A 337 -4.83 -13.43 1.93
N LEU A 338 -5.78 -12.95 1.11
CA LEU A 338 -5.48 -12.38 -0.21
C LEU A 338 -4.98 -10.94 -0.11
N PHE A 339 -5.42 -10.18 0.91
CA PHE A 339 -5.12 -8.75 1.00
C PHE A 339 -4.40 -8.40 2.29
N ASN A 340 -3.39 -7.56 2.14
CA ASN A 340 -2.60 -7.05 3.23
C ASN A 340 -2.61 -5.52 3.24
N ALA A 341 -2.73 -4.93 4.42
CA ALA A 341 -2.49 -3.51 4.62
C ALA A 341 -1.39 -3.33 5.67
N TYR A 342 -0.64 -2.22 5.58
CA TYR A 342 0.53 -1.97 6.42
C TYR A 342 0.45 -0.59 7.05
N CYS A 343 0.88 -0.51 8.32
CA CYS A 343 1.08 0.74 9.04
C CYS A 343 2.48 0.75 9.65
N THR A 344 3.30 1.71 9.26
CA THR A 344 4.64 1.91 9.86
C THR A 344 4.49 2.52 11.25
N VAL A 345 5.04 1.88 12.26
CA VAL A 345 5.03 2.35 13.65
C VAL A 345 6.43 2.75 14.07
N THR A 346 6.63 4.03 14.33
CA THR A 346 7.87 4.56 14.90
C THR A 346 7.65 4.80 16.38
N VAL A 347 8.42 4.09 17.21
CA VAL A 347 8.41 4.29 18.66
C VAL A 347 9.62 5.13 19.05
N THR A 348 9.33 6.26 19.69
CA THR A 348 10.34 7.16 20.23
C THR A 348 10.43 7.05 21.75
N ALA A 349 11.61 7.34 22.30
CA ALA A 349 11.72 7.53 23.73
C ALA A 349 10.72 8.63 24.15
N SER A 350 10.01 8.43 25.25
CA SER A 350 9.28 9.53 25.86
C SER A 350 10.28 10.67 26.06
N ALA A 351 10.04 11.83 25.44
CA ALA A 351 10.78 13.01 25.82
C ALA A 351 10.64 13.13 27.33
N LEU A 352 11.78 13.13 28.04
CA LEU A 352 11.75 13.53 29.44
C LEU A 352 10.96 14.84 29.47
N GLN A 353 9.78 14.82 30.11
CA GLN A 353 9.06 16.06 30.37
C GLN A 353 10.04 16.93 31.15
N VAL A 354 10.62 17.89 30.48
CA VAL A 354 11.30 18.97 31.15
C VAL A 354 10.19 19.74 31.84
N SER A 355 9.84 19.36 33.05
CA SER A 355 9.09 20.28 33.91
C SER A 355 9.98 21.49 34.07
N GLU A 356 9.61 22.60 33.48
CA GLU A 356 10.24 23.88 33.73
C GLU A 356 10.27 24.07 35.24
N TYR A 357 11.49 24.20 35.77
CA TYR A 357 11.79 24.59 37.13
C TYR A 357 10.83 23.99 38.17
N SER A 358 11.08 22.76 38.57
CA SER A 358 10.65 22.36 39.90
C SER A 358 11.43 23.22 40.91
N SER A 359 10.76 23.96 41.77
CA SER A 359 11.39 24.62 42.94
C SER A 359 12.11 23.61 43.84
N THR A 360 11.99 22.32 43.57
CA THR A 360 12.50 21.19 44.32
C THR A 360 13.91 20.75 43.92
N VAL A 361 14.37 21.00 42.68
CA VAL A 361 15.72 20.58 42.24
C VAL A 361 16.39 21.68 41.44
N SER A 362 17.63 22.05 41.83
CA SER A 362 18.46 23.00 41.12
C SER A 362 19.90 22.50 40.97
N TYR A 363 20.58 22.93 39.90
CA TYR A 363 22.01 22.64 39.68
C TYR A 363 22.77 23.95 39.38
N SER A 364 23.79 24.23 40.17
CA SER A 364 24.73 25.31 39.93
C SER A 364 26.08 24.97 40.55
N ASP A 365 27.15 25.48 39.97
CA ASP A 365 28.52 25.39 40.52
C ASP A 365 28.90 23.94 40.93
N ASN A 366 28.68 22.99 40.04
CA ASN A 366 28.88 21.55 40.25
C ASN A 366 28.07 20.95 41.42
N THR A 367 27.05 21.65 41.88
CA THR A 367 26.25 21.22 43.04
C THR A 367 24.80 21.02 42.63
N LEU A 368 24.28 19.82 42.89
CA LEU A 368 22.86 19.49 42.77
C LEU A 368 22.21 19.68 44.13
N ARG A 369 21.16 20.47 44.19
CA ARG A 369 20.35 20.69 45.40
C ARG A 369 18.95 20.11 45.18
N ALA A 370 18.55 19.23 46.08
CA ALA A 370 17.24 18.60 46.07
C ALA A 370 16.49 19.01 47.35
N LYS A 371 15.33 19.71 47.19
CA LYS A 371 14.45 20.12 48.29
C LYS A 371 13.23 19.25 48.38
N ASP A 372 12.81 18.97 49.62
CA ASP A 372 11.59 18.23 49.93
C ASP A 372 11.54 16.81 49.33
N LEU A 373 12.71 16.19 49.06
CA LEU A 373 12.83 14.85 48.51
C LEU A 373 13.47 13.86 49.49
N ALA A 374 13.41 14.13 50.80
CA ALA A 374 13.93 13.21 51.80
C ALA A 374 13.30 11.82 51.73
N GLY A 375 14.14 10.78 51.71
CA GLY A 375 13.70 9.38 51.56
C GLY A 375 13.57 8.89 50.10
N TYR A 376 13.90 9.74 49.11
CA TYR A 376 14.04 9.34 47.72
C TYR A 376 15.45 8.84 47.40
N THR A 377 15.58 8.02 46.36
CA THR A 377 16.88 7.70 45.75
C THR A 377 17.04 8.53 44.48
N GLY A 378 18.12 9.35 44.45
CA GLY A 378 18.46 10.15 43.30
C GLY A 378 19.36 9.40 42.32
N TYR A 379 19.07 9.47 41.04
CA TYR A 379 19.84 8.92 39.92
C TYR A 379 20.25 10.04 38.99
N ILE A 380 21.52 10.06 38.57
CA ILE A 380 22.02 10.96 37.54
C ILE A 380 22.31 10.13 36.29
N THR A 381 21.74 10.52 35.16
CA THR A 381 21.90 9.82 33.89
C THR A 381 22.51 10.71 32.83
N ASN A 382 23.31 10.13 31.93
CA ASN A 382 23.80 10.81 30.73
C ASN A 382 22.74 10.83 29.64
N THR A 383 23.03 11.42 28.47
CA THR A 383 22.16 11.50 27.32
C THR A 383 21.82 10.13 26.71
N ALA A 384 22.62 9.10 26.94
CA ALA A 384 22.35 7.71 26.53
C ALA A 384 21.42 6.96 27.51
N GLY A 385 20.96 7.61 28.60
CA GLY A 385 20.14 7.01 29.63
C GLY A 385 20.89 6.17 30.66
N SER A 386 22.23 6.08 30.56
CA SER A 386 23.06 5.33 31.52
C SER A 386 23.19 6.09 32.84
N VAL A 387 23.01 5.40 33.97
CA VAL A 387 23.20 5.97 35.30
C VAL A 387 24.69 6.19 35.54
N VAL A 388 25.08 7.44 35.74
CA VAL A 388 26.47 7.84 36.01
C VAL A 388 26.73 8.10 37.51
N SER A 389 25.66 8.33 38.28
CA SER A 389 25.72 8.43 39.74
C SER A 389 24.38 8.17 40.36
N SER A 390 24.35 7.59 41.56
CA SER A 390 23.14 7.44 42.37
C SER A 390 23.46 7.67 43.85
N TYR A 391 22.47 8.18 44.62
CA TYR A 391 22.63 8.41 46.04
C TYR A 391 21.28 8.51 46.76
N ALA A 392 21.25 8.22 48.05
CA ALA A 392 20.06 8.41 48.88
C ALA A 392 19.95 9.88 49.29
N ILE A 393 18.78 10.47 49.15
CA ILE A 393 18.44 11.81 49.61
C ILE A 393 17.98 11.71 51.05
N THR A 394 18.78 12.22 51.99
CA THR A 394 18.53 11.98 53.41
C THR A 394 17.95 13.16 54.15
N SER A 395 18.00 14.36 53.56
CA SER A 395 17.46 15.57 54.18
C SER A 395 16.45 16.28 53.28
N SER A 396 15.64 17.15 53.87
CA SER A 396 14.65 17.97 53.14
C SER A 396 15.30 19.08 52.29
N ASP A 397 16.57 19.37 52.50
CA ASP A 397 17.40 20.24 51.67
C ASP A 397 18.76 19.57 51.47
N ASP A 398 18.77 18.61 50.54
CA ASP A 398 19.93 17.77 50.26
C ASP A 398 20.80 18.42 49.20
N VAL A 399 22.10 18.46 49.47
CA VAL A 399 23.11 19.11 48.62
C VAL A 399 24.19 18.12 48.26
N LYS A 400 24.35 17.82 46.96
CA LYS A 400 25.32 16.86 46.43
C LYS A 400 26.29 17.54 45.46
N THR A 401 27.57 17.55 45.78
CA THR A 401 28.59 17.94 44.83
C THR A 401 28.82 16.83 43.80
N LEU A 402 28.85 17.17 42.53
CA LEU A 402 28.99 16.25 41.42
C LEU A 402 30.29 16.53 40.65
N SER A 403 31.02 15.48 40.34
CA SER A 403 32.18 15.54 39.44
C SER A 403 31.79 14.94 38.09
N LEU A 404 31.16 15.75 37.24
CA LEU A 404 30.69 15.36 35.92
C LEU A 404 31.45 16.12 34.83
N ASN A 405 31.68 15.47 33.70
CA ASN A 405 32.22 16.14 32.52
C ASN A 405 31.18 17.11 31.92
N LYS A 406 31.66 18.09 31.14
CA LYS A 406 30.75 18.98 30.39
C LYS A 406 29.77 18.19 29.58
N GLY A 407 28.49 18.53 29.68
CA GLY A 407 27.43 17.79 28.99
C GLY A 407 26.04 18.01 29.57
N VAL A 408 25.09 17.29 29.01
CA VAL A 408 23.68 17.28 29.42
C VAL A 408 23.40 16.04 30.25
N TYR A 409 22.74 16.22 31.39
CA TYR A 409 22.40 15.13 32.31
C TYR A 409 20.94 15.23 32.75
N GLY A 410 20.38 14.07 33.10
CA GLY A 410 19.10 13.97 33.79
C GLY A 410 19.32 13.64 35.27
N PHE A 411 18.54 14.25 36.14
CA PHE A 411 18.40 13.85 37.54
C PHE A 411 16.99 13.26 37.73
N THR A 412 16.89 12.10 38.37
CA THR A 412 15.62 11.46 38.69
C THR A 412 15.67 11.01 40.15
N ALA A 413 14.74 11.49 40.96
CA ALA A 413 14.50 11.00 42.31
C ALA A 413 13.27 10.07 42.33
N VAL A 414 13.41 8.90 43.00
CA VAL A 414 12.37 7.86 43.05
C VAL A 414 12.11 7.44 44.50
N LYS A 415 10.81 7.32 44.86
CA LYS A 415 10.34 6.75 46.13
C LYS A 415 9.05 6.00 45.91
N GLY A 416 9.13 4.67 45.89
CA GLY A 416 8.00 3.84 45.52
C GLY A 416 7.51 4.16 44.08
N ALA A 417 6.25 4.55 43.92
CA ALA A 417 5.70 4.99 42.62
C ALA A 417 5.91 6.48 42.30
N GLU A 418 6.41 7.26 43.27
CA GLU A 418 6.65 8.70 43.10
C GLU A 418 7.97 8.93 42.38
N LYS A 419 7.98 9.89 41.45
CA LYS A 419 9.12 10.22 40.62
C LYS A 419 9.19 11.71 40.34
N VAL A 420 10.35 12.31 40.57
CA VAL A 420 10.69 13.70 40.19
C VAL A 420 11.89 13.65 39.26
N SER A 421 11.79 14.32 38.11
CA SER A 421 12.89 14.33 37.11
C SER A 421 13.18 15.75 36.65
N VAL A 422 14.47 16.10 36.54
CA VAL A 422 14.94 17.40 36.06
C VAL A 422 16.16 17.19 35.15
N LYS A 423 16.28 18.01 34.11
CA LYS A 423 17.44 18.06 33.21
C LYS A 423 18.34 19.23 33.61
N PHE A 424 19.65 19.02 33.61
CA PHE A 424 20.63 20.07 33.88
C PHE A 424 21.82 19.99 32.93
N VAL A 425 22.56 21.08 32.83
CA VAL A 425 23.74 21.21 31.97
C VAL A 425 24.97 21.50 32.81
N VAL A 426 26.00 20.68 32.63
CA VAL A 426 27.34 20.92 33.16
C VAL A 426 28.14 21.69 32.12
N LYS A 427 28.56 22.91 32.45
CA LYS A 427 29.26 23.86 31.56
C LYS A 427 30.77 23.68 31.56
#